data_1f0963cf6a9c678700655bca4092fcea
#
_entry.id   1f0963cf6a9c678700655bca4092fcea
#
_cell.length_a   1.000
_cell.length_b   1.000
_cell.length_c   1.000
_cell.angle_alpha   90.00
_cell.angle_beta   90.00
_cell.angle_gamma   90.00
#
_symmetry.space_group_name_H-M   'P 1'
#
loop_
_entity.id
_entity.type
_entity.pdbx_description
1 polymer ?
#
loop_
_entity_poly.entity_id
_entity_poly.type
_entity_poly.pdbx_seq_one_letter_code
_entity_poly.pdbx_strand_id
1 'polypeptide(L)'
;MVIPRENKLVRLYIQLTEIKPDASGRADRSKITPETIIAAAQRIIAPYKLTYEYCDWWTAYQIGQRVGTNFDYKSRVFLAGDAVHTHSPKAGQGMNVSMQDAYNLGWKLGLVVKGIAKPEILKTYQSERRRVAQELIEFDHKFSRLFSGRPAKDVLDETGVSMTEFKNAFIQGNLFATGLSVDYGTSMLVAEEGSIEEQGDGTTMSSSESKAVTKQELAKNIRLGMRFPSFKVLNQADARPWHFQERLKSDGRFRLILFAGNVLSPEQKARVDDFCAGLSSSSLLKPHLYTNIDILTVHSARRVDTELLKDFPDVLHPFDPHTGWDYNSVYVDDVSHHEGHGEAYKGYGIDAQTGCVVITRPDQYVGFIGSMDKEGWTGVEMYFKGVLVC
;
A
#
# COMPACT_ATOMS: atom_id res chain seq x y z
N MET A 1 -2.78 22.75 -20.69
CA MET A 1 -2.00 22.74 -19.42
C MET A 1 -0.59 23.21 -19.74
N VAL A 2 -0.02 24.04 -18.87
CA VAL A 2 1.35 24.59 -19.02
C VAL A 2 2.16 24.13 -17.83
N ILE A 3 3.28 23.45 -18.07
CA ILE A 3 4.12 22.86 -17.02
C ILE A 3 5.57 23.36 -17.21
N PRO A 4 6.11 24.16 -16.27
CA PRO A 4 7.52 24.51 -16.24
C PRO A 4 8.37 23.23 -16.10
N ARG A 5 9.49 23.21 -16.84
CA ARG A 5 10.44 22.10 -16.83
C ARG A 5 11.85 22.61 -16.55
N GLU A 6 12.77 21.69 -16.37
CA GLU A 6 14.20 21.94 -16.21
C GLU A 6 14.75 22.68 -17.44
N ASN A 7 15.89 23.33 -17.31
CA ASN A 7 16.61 24.03 -18.40
C ASN A 7 15.79 25.15 -19.06
N LYS A 8 14.91 25.83 -18.32
CA LYS A 8 13.99 26.88 -18.84
C LYS A 8 13.01 26.40 -19.88
N LEU A 9 12.80 25.08 -20.01
CA LEU A 9 11.81 24.53 -20.93
C LEU A 9 10.40 24.62 -20.33
N VAL A 10 9.42 24.61 -21.21
CA VAL A 10 8.00 24.58 -20.87
C VAL A 10 7.32 23.47 -21.65
N ARG A 11 6.60 22.60 -20.97
CA ARG A 11 5.78 21.57 -21.60
C ARG A 11 4.35 22.04 -21.74
N LEU A 12 3.83 22.00 -22.95
CA LEU A 12 2.44 22.32 -23.26
C LEU A 12 1.65 21.03 -23.55
N TYR A 13 0.53 20.82 -22.85
CA TYR A 13 -0.47 19.81 -23.20
C TYR A 13 -1.65 20.51 -23.85
N ILE A 14 -1.91 20.18 -25.10
CA ILE A 14 -2.91 20.84 -25.93
C ILE A 14 -3.89 19.78 -26.43
N GLN A 15 -5.16 19.97 -26.14
CA GLN A 15 -6.21 19.10 -26.67
C GLN A 15 -6.55 19.58 -28.11
N LEU A 16 -6.37 18.69 -29.07
CA LEU A 16 -6.73 18.94 -30.46
C LEU A 16 -8.15 18.38 -30.71
N THR A 17 -9.08 19.25 -31.04
CA THR A 17 -10.51 18.89 -31.25
C THR A 17 -10.90 18.81 -32.74
N GLU A 18 -10.06 19.34 -33.63
CA GLU A 18 -10.41 19.56 -35.04
C GLU A 18 -9.83 18.50 -36.01
N ILE A 19 -9.23 17.43 -35.47
CA ILE A 19 -8.64 16.39 -36.34
C ILE A 19 -9.73 15.41 -36.77
N LYS A 20 -10.02 15.39 -38.06
CA LYS A 20 -10.97 14.44 -38.63
C LYS A 20 -10.43 13.01 -38.47
N PRO A 21 -11.30 12.05 -38.08
CA PRO A 21 -10.90 10.67 -38.02
C PRO A 21 -10.54 10.11 -39.40
N ASP A 22 -9.60 9.17 -39.43
CA ASP A 22 -9.29 8.38 -40.64
C ASP A 22 -10.38 7.34 -40.93
N ALA A 23 -10.17 6.52 -41.97
CA ALA A 23 -11.09 5.45 -42.35
C ALA A 23 -11.32 4.39 -41.22
N SER A 24 -10.44 4.32 -40.20
CA SER A 24 -10.57 3.44 -39.02
C SER A 24 -11.26 4.11 -37.83
N GLY A 25 -11.73 5.36 -37.99
CA GLY A 25 -12.33 6.13 -36.90
C GLY A 25 -11.31 6.73 -35.91
N ARG A 26 -10.02 6.70 -36.24
CA ARG A 26 -8.93 7.21 -35.41
C ARG A 26 -8.40 8.52 -35.95
N ALA A 27 -7.89 9.39 -35.08
CA ALA A 27 -7.24 10.61 -35.48
C ALA A 27 -6.04 10.32 -36.38
N ASP A 28 -6.02 10.95 -37.57
CA ASP A 28 -4.91 10.81 -38.54
C ASP A 28 -3.68 11.57 -38.01
N ARG A 29 -2.76 10.83 -37.42
CA ARG A 29 -1.53 11.38 -36.84
C ARG A 29 -0.58 12.00 -37.85
N SER A 30 -0.64 11.56 -39.10
CA SER A 30 0.24 12.06 -40.15
C SER A 30 0.02 13.56 -40.46
N LYS A 31 -1.15 14.09 -40.11
CA LYS A 31 -1.53 15.48 -40.29
C LYS A 31 -1.22 16.38 -39.09
N ILE A 32 -0.70 15.81 -38.01
CA ILE A 32 -0.35 16.59 -36.80
C ILE A 32 1.12 16.95 -36.88
N THR A 33 1.39 18.26 -36.91
CA THR A 33 2.74 18.83 -36.96
C THR A 33 2.94 19.79 -35.78
N PRO A 34 4.17 20.13 -35.39
CA PRO A 34 4.45 21.17 -34.40
C PRO A 34 3.68 22.47 -34.64
N GLU A 35 3.61 22.89 -35.90
CA GLU A 35 2.94 24.12 -36.31
C GLU A 35 1.43 24.04 -36.03
N THR A 36 0.80 22.89 -36.32
CA THR A 36 -0.62 22.64 -36.02
C THR A 36 -0.88 22.72 -34.51
N ILE A 37 0.02 22.13 -33.71
CA ILE A 37 -0.07 22.13 -32.26
C ILE A 37 0.08 23.55 -31.70
N ILE A 38 1.07 24.30 -32.16
CA ILE A 38 1.31 25.67 -31.71
C ILE A 38 0.18 26.61 -32.14
N ALA A 39 -0.37 26.44 -33.33
CA ALA A 39 -1.54 27.21 -33.78
C ALA A 39 -2.77 26.96 -32.88
N ALA A 40 -2.99 25.71 -32.48
CA ALA A 40 -4.04 25.38 -31.52
C ALA A 40 -3.77 26.00 -30.13
N ALA A 41 -2.54 25.95 -29.65
CA ALA A 41 -2.13 26.60 -28.40
C ALA A 41 -2.38 28.10 -28.45
N GLN A 42 -1.98 28.76 -29.55
CA GLN A 42 -2.16 30.19 -29.74
C GLN A 42 -3.64 30.61 -29.72
N ARG A 43 -4.55 29.81 -30.30
CA ARG A 43 -6.00 30.05 -30.20
C ARG A 43 -6.52 29.97 -28.78
N ILE A 44 -6.03 29.00 -28.01
CA ILE A 44 -6.46 28.78 -26.62
C ILE A 44 -6.04 29.91 -25.68
N ILE A 45 -4.84 30.47 -25.89
CA ILE A 45 -4.30 31.51 -24.99
C ILE A 45 -4.62 32.93 -25.43
N ALA A 46 -5.33 33.11 -26.54
CA ALA A 46 -5.73 34.47 -26.99
C ALA A 46 -6.41 35.25 -25.83
N PRO A 47 -6.16 36.57 -25.69
CA PRO A 47 -5.45 37.46 -26.60
C PRO A 47 -3.91 37.46 -26.48
N TYR A 48 -3.34 36.64 -25.59
CA TYR A 48 -1.89 36.62 -25.39
C TYR A 48 -1.19 35.94 -26.57
N LYS A 49 0.03 36.39 -26.88
CA LYS A 49 0.84 35.84 -27.96
C LYS A 49 1.84 34.81 -27.41
N LEU A 50 1.85 33.61 -27.99
CA LEU A 50 2.83 32.56 -27.68
C LEU A 50 4.01 32.68 -28.63
N THR A 51 5.22 32.82 -28.07
CA THR A 51 6.49 32.76 -28.80
C THR A 51 7.39 31.73 -28.13
N TYR A 52 8.25 31.07 -28.88
CA TYR A 52 9.24 30.13 -28.40
C TYR A 52 10.50 30.20 -29.27
N GLU A 53 11.66 29.86 -28.71
CA GLU A 53 12.94 29.86 -29.39
C GLU A 53 13.13 28.61 -30.25
N TYR A 54 12.85 27.42 -29.68
CA TYR A 54 12.89 26.14 -30.37
C TYR A 54 11.93 25.12 -29.73
N CYS A 55 11.60 24.08 -30.47
CA CYS A 55 10.82 22.95 -29.99
C CYS A 55 11.76 21.75 -29.79
N ASP A 56 12.04 21.42 -28.52
CA ASP A 56 12.94 20.34 -28.14
C ASP A 56 12.34 18.96 -28.48
N TRP A 57 11.05 18.79 -28.23
CA TRP A 57 10.33 17.55 -28.47
C TRP A 57 8.83 17.78 -28.60
N TRP A 58 8.18 16.98 -29.41
CA TRP A 58 6.73 16.96 -29.52
C TRP A 58 6.20 15.57 -29.83
N THR A 59 4.95 15.32 -29.48
CA THR A 59 4.23 14.09 -29.87
C THR A 59 2.73 14.32 -29.83
N ALA A 60 1.99 13.50 -30.57
CA ALA A 60 0.54 13.43 -30.50
C ALA A 60 0.10 12.11 -29.84
N TYR A 61 -0.50 12.20 -28.67
CA TYR A 61 -1.07 11.04 -27.98
C TYR A 61 -2.49 10.79 -28.47
N GLN A 62 -2.75 9.56 -28.87
CA GLN A 62 -4.10 9.07 -28.99
C GLN A 62 -4.47 8.38 -27.68
N ILE A 63 -5.38 8.99 -26.94
CA ILE A 63 -5.80 8.47 -25.65
C ILE A 63 -6.63 7.22 -25.86
N GLY A 64 -6.22 6.11 -25.25
CA GLY A 64 -6.96 4.87 -25.18
C GLY A 64 -7.01 4.41 -23.73
N GLN A 65 -8.21 4.18 -23.21
CA GLN A 65 -8.41 3.68 -21.84
C GLN A 65 -8.70 2.18 -21.93
N ARG A 66 -7.73 1.36 -21.55
CA ARG A 66 -7.79 -0.10 -21.73
C ARG A 66 -7.12 -0.81 -20.57
N VAL A 67 -7.68 -1.96 -20.20
CA VAL A 67 -7.08 -2.91 -19.27
C VAL A 67 -7.03 -4.27 -19.93
N GLY A 68 -5.88 -4.91 -19.89
CA GLY A 68 -5.70 -6.29 -20.36
C GLY A 68 -6.51 -7.28 -19.54
N THR A 69 -6.94 -8.36 -20.16
CA THR A 69 -7.65 -9.44 -19.48
C THR A 69 -6.75 -10.23 -18.56
N ASN A 70 -5.49 -10.42 -18.96
CA ASN A 70 -4.49 -11.17 -18.22
C ASN A 70 -3.25 -10.31 -17.97
N PHE A 71 -2.77 -10.31 -16.74
CA PHE A 71 -1.55 -9.61 -16.29
C PHE A 71 -0.35 -10.56 -16.27
N ASP A 72 -0.59 -11.87 -16.33
CA ASP A 72 0.46 -12.86 -16.44
C ASP A 72 0.10 -14.00 -17.40
N TYR A 73 1.12 -14.73 -17.80
CA TYR A 73 0.99 -16.02 -18.50
C TYR A 73 1.74 -17.10 -17.74
N LYS A 74 0.97 -18.04 -17.18
CA LYS A 74 1.48 -19.21 -16.43
C LYS A 74 2.45 -18.85 -15.29
N SER A 75 2.28 -17.69 -14.66
CA SER A 75 3.19 -17.14 -13.62
C SER A 75 4.68 -17.15 -14.04
N ARG A 76 4.95 -16.99 -15.36
CA ARG A 76 6.29 -16.96 -15.95
C ARG A 76 6.57 -15.69 -16.74
N VAL A 77 5.55 -15.15 -17.38
CA VAL A 77 5.64 -13.88 -18.13
C VAL A 77 4.65 -12.94 -17.49
N PHE A 78 5.08 -11.74 -17.11
CA PHE A 78 4.28 -10.74 -16.43
C PHE A 78 4.25 -9.46 -17.25
N LEU A 79 3.10 -8.81 -17.30
CA LEU A 79 2.90 -7.50 -17.89
C LEU A 79 2.64 -6.49 -16.78
N ALA A 80 3.26 -5.32 -16.86
CA ALA A 80 3.14 -4.25 -15.88
C ALA A 80 3.03 -2.88 -16.56
N GLY A 81 2.33 -1.93 -15.91
CA GLY A 81 2.17 -0.58 -16.43
C GLY A 81 1.53 -0.54 -17.81
N ASP A 82 2.07 0.29 -18.70
CA ASP A 82 1.54 0.55 -20.04
C ASP A 82 1.49 -0.71 -20.94
N ALA A 83 2.21 -1.78 -20.58
CA ALA A 83 2.13 -3.06 -21.27
C ALA A 83 0.79 -3.77 -21.09
N VAL A 84 0.03 -3.46 -20.03
CA VAL A 84 -1.22 -4.14 -19.70
C VAL A 84 -2.39 -3.21 -19.44
N HIS A 85 -2.16 -1.93 -19.09
CA HIS A 85 -3.21 -0.93 -19.00
C HIS A 85 -2.75 0.43 -19.53
N THR A 86 -3.65 1.09 -20.23
CA THR A 86 -3.42 2.44 -20.76
C THR A 86 -4.56 3.36 -20.34
N HIS A 87 -4.24 4.60 -20.05
CA HIS A 87 -5.20 5.61 -19.60
C HIS A 87 -4.77 6.99 -20.08
N SER A 88 -5.59 8.03 -19.81
CA SER A 88 -5.25 9.38 -20.22
C SER A 88 -4.15 9.98 -19.32
N PRO A 89 -3.34 10.91 -19.84
CA PRO A 89 -2.35 11.62 -19.03
C PRO A 89 -2.98 12.69 -18.10
N LYS A 90 -4.28 12.94 -18.18
CA LYS A 90 -4.96 14.07 -17.53
C LYS A 90 -4.87 14.01 -15.99
N ALA A 91 -5.00 12.82 -15.42
CA ALA A 91 -4.90 12.61 -13.98
C ALA A 91 -3.44 12.50 -13.48
N GLY A 92 -2.45 12.36 -14.37
CA GLY A 92 -1.04 12.24 -14.01
C GLY A 92 -0.66 10.95 -13.25
N GLN A 93 -1.52 9.92 -13.27
CA GLN A 93 -1.36 8.72 -12.45
C GLN A 93 -0.61 7.57 -13.11
N GLY A 94 -0.31 7.64 -14.42
CA GLY A 94 0.28 6.53 -15.16
C GLY A 94 1.58 6.02 -14.60
N MET A 95 2.54 6.89 -14.41
CA MET A 95 3.82 6.53 -13.84
C MET A 95 3.68 5.94 -12.43
N ASN A 96 2.84 6.54 -11.59
CA ASN A 96 2.63 6.10 -10.21
C ASN A 96 2.07 4.67 -10.16
N VAL A 97 1.03 4.38 -10.93
CA VAL A 97 0.41 3.04 -10.96
C VAL A 97 1.36 2.01 -11.58
N SER A 98 2.11 2.38 -12.63
CA SER A 98 3.13 1.50 -13.23
C SER A 98 4.26 1.16 -12.24
N MET A 99 4.74 2.13 -11.46
CA MET A 99 5.71 1.87 -10.39
C MET A 99 5.13 0.97 -9.29
N GLN A 100 3.87 1.18 -8.91
CA GLN A 100 3.19 0.33 -7.94
C GLN A 100 3.02 -1.11 -8.45
N ASP A 101 2.73 -1.31 -9.75
CA ASP A 101 2.70 -2.65 -10.35
C ASP A 101 4.06 -3.34 -10.23
N ALA A 102 5.11 -2.65 -10.64
CA ALA A 102 6.48 -3.18 -10.57
C ALA A 102 6.90 -3.48 -9.13
N TYR A 103 6.53 -2.64 -8.17
CA TYR A 103 6.84 -2.85 -6.76
C TYR A 103 6.05 -4.04 -6.18
N ASN A 104 4.74 -4.13 -6.48
CA ASN A 104 3.91 -5.27 -6.05
C ASN A 104 4.42 -6.60 -6.58
N LEU A 105 4.85 -6.64 -7.84
CA LEU A 105 5.40 -7.84 -8.47
C LEU A 105 6.82 -8.15 -7.99
N GLY A 106 7.65 -7.13 -7.84
CA GLY A 106 9.10 -7.28 -7.61
C GLY A 106 9.45 -8.04 -6.33
N TRP A 107 8.80 -7.71 -5.20
CA TRP A 107 9.07 -8.43 -3.95
C TRP A 107 8.56 -9.87 -3.99
N LYS A 108 7.42 -10.13 -4.66
CA LYS A 108 6.87 -11.49 -4.83
C LYS A 108 7.82 -12.35 -5.66
N LEU A 109 8.29 -11.82 -6.79
CA LEU A 109 9.30 -12.51 -7.62
C LEU A 109 10.59 -12.75 -6.84
N GLY A 110 11.06 -11.75 -6.10
CA GLY A 110 12.29 -11.86 -5.30
C GLY A 110 12.22 -12.99 -4.29
N LEU A 111 11.13 -13.12 -3.55
CA LEU A 111 10.95 -14.19 -2.56
C LEU A 111 10.79 -15.57 -3.21
N VAL A 112 10.06 -15.67 -4.33
CA VAL A 112 9.89 -16.95 -5.05
C VAL A 112 11.19 -17.44 -5.69
N VAL A 113 11.92 -16.54 -6.35
CA VAL A 113 13.21 -16.90 -6.99
C VAL A 113 14.27 -17.32 -5.96
N LYS A 114 14.22 -16.73 -4.76
CA LYS A 114 15.10 -17.14 -3.65
C LYS A 114 14.64 -18.42 -2.95
N GLY A 115 13.49 -19.02 -3.34
CA GLY A 115 12.95 -20.21 -2.68
C GLY A 115 12.39 -19.93 -1.28
N ILE A 116 12.11 -18.68 -0.93
CA ILE A 116 11.59 -18.27 0.39
C ILE A 116 10.07 -18.42 0.45
N ALA A 117 9.38 -17.97 -0.60
CA ALA A 117 7.92 -18.02 -0.67
C ALA A 117 7.45 -19.00 -1.73
N LYS A 118 6.25 -19.53 -1.52
CA LYS A 118 5.55 -20.41 -2.46
C LYS A 118 5.26 -19.70 -3.78
N PRO A 119 5.41 -20.37 -4.94
CA PRO A 119 5.12 -19.77 -6.26
C PRO A 119 3.70 -19.22 -6.42
N GLU A 120 2.76 -19.77 -5.64
CA GLU A 120 1.35 -19.39 -5.65
C GLU A 120 1.12 -17.91 -5.31
N ILE A 121 2.03 -17.28 -4.56
CA ILE A 121 1.92 -15.83 -4.26
C ILE A 121 1.93 -14.96 -5.52
N LEU A 122 2.53 -15.45 -6.62
CA LEU A 122 2.57 -14.72 -7.89
C LEU A 122 1.18 -14.54 -8.52
N LYS A 123 0.23 -15.45 -8.24
CA LYS A 123 -1.16 -15.33 -8.72
C LYS A 123 -1.86 -14.10 -8.16
N THR A 124 -1.43 -13.64 -6.96
CA THR A 124 -2.00 -12.44 -6.34
C THR A 124 -1.62 -11.15 -7.08
N TYR A 125 -0.60 -11.16 -7.93
CA TYR A 125 -0.27 -10.01 -8.77
C TYR A 125 -1.44 -9.60 -9.65
N GLN A 126 -2.00 -10.53 -10.40
CA GLN A 126 -3.14 -10.23 -11.27
C GLN A 126 -4.39 -9.84 -10.47
N SER A 127 -4.75 -10.57 -9.42
CA SER A 127 -5.96 -10.28 -8.65
C SER A 127 -5.90 -8.89 -7.98
N GLU A 128 -4.75 -8.48 -7.49
CA GLU A 128 -4.52 -7.19 -6.85
C GLU A 128 -4.43 -6.04 -7.88
N ARG A 129 -3.55 -6.17 -8.88
CA ARG A 129 -3.21 -5.05 -9.76
C ARG A 129 -4.19 -4.80 -10.89
N ARG A 130 -4.86 -5.86 -11.38
CA ARG A 130 -5.94 -5.69 -12.38
C ARG A 130 -7.11 -4.89 -11.82
N ARG A 131 -7.47 -5.13 -10.55
CA ARG A 131 -8.52 -4.35 -9.86
C ARG A 131 -8.14 -2.87 -9.80
N VAL A 132 -6.91 -2.56 -9.36
CA VAL A 132 -6.42 -1.17 -9.30
C VAL A 132 -6.39 -0.52 -10.69
N ALA A 133 -5.99 -1.26 -11.72
CA ALA A 133 -6.03 -0.74 -13.09
C ALA A 133 -7.46 -0.44 -13.58
N GLN A 134 -8.44 -1.26 -13.20
CA GLN A 134 -9.86 -0.98 -13.49
C GLN A 134 -10.35 0.27 -12.76
N GLU A 135 -10.06 0.39 -11.47
CA GLU A 135 -10.38 1.58 -10.67
C GLU A 135 -9.72 2.84 -11.25
N LEU A 136 -8.47 2.74 -11.73
CA LEU A 136 -7.78 3.83 -12.43
C LEU A 136 -8.54 4.28 -13.70
N ILE A 137 -9.00 3.34 -14.51
CA ILE A 137 -9.75 3.66 -15.73
C ILE A 137 -11.08 4.33 -15.40
N GLU A 138 -11.79 3.83 -14.40
CA GLU A 138 -13.05 4.45 -13.93
C GLU A 138 -12.81 5.86 -13.40
N PHE A 139 -11.77 6.04 -12.62
CA PHE A 139 -11.36 7.35 -12.11
C PHE A 139 -10.98 8.29 -13.28
N ASP A 140 -10.18 7.83 -14.23
CA ASP A 140 -9.74 8.62 -15.38
C ASP A 140 -10.94 9.02 -16.27
N HIS A 141 -11.93 8.15 -16.46
CA HIS A 141 -13.17 8.50 -17.16
C HIS A 141 -13.91 9.65 -16.49
N LYS A 142 -14.14 9.56 -15.18
CA LYS A 142 -14.81 10.60 -14.39
C LYS A 142 -14.02 11.92 -14.44
N PHE A 143 -12.72 11.83 -14.18
CA PHE A 143 -11.83 12.99 -14.13
C PHE A 143 -11.68 13.65 -15.51
N SER A 144 -11.51 12.87 -16.56
CA SER A 144 -11.42 13.38 -17.95
C SER A 144 -12.69 14.12 -18.38
N ARG A 145 -13.87 13.64 -17.96
CA ARG A 145 -15.15 14.32 -18.24
C ARG A 145 -15.23 15.67 -17.54
N LEU A 146 -14.81 15.73 -16.25
CA LEU A 146 -14.80 16.97 -15.48
C LEU A 146 -13.83 18.01 -16.07
N PHE A 147 -12.65 17.59 -16.53
CA PHE A 147 -11.66 18.48 -17.15
C PHE A 147 -12.01 18.91 -18.59
N SER A 148 -12.77 18.09 -19.31
CA SER A 148 -13.19 18.39 -20.69
C SER A 148 -14.56 19.07 -20.75
N GLY A 149 -15.31 19.03 -19.64
CA GLY A 149 -16.61 19.67 -19.52
C GLY A 149 -16.48 21.20 -19.50
N ARG A 150 -17.47 21.87 -20.08
CA ARG A 150 -17.61 23.32 -19.97
C ARG A 150 -17.92 23.69 -18.51
N PRO A 151 -17.25 24.70 -17.92
CA PRO A 151 -17.65 25.21 -16.61
C PRO A 151 -19.13 25.65 -16.61
N ALA A 152 -19.84 25.37 -15.53
CA ALA A 152 -21.21 25.87 -15.37
C ALA A 152 -21.21 27.40 -15.36
N LYS A 153 -22.13 28.01 -16.10
CA LYS A 153 -22.27 29.48 -16.17
C LYS A 153 -22.89 30.05 -14.88
N ASP A 154 -23.82 29.32 -14.32
CA ASP A 154 -24.52 29.64 -13.08
C ASP A 154 -25.07 28.38 -12.43
N VAL A 155 -25.78 28.52 -11.30
CA VAL A 155 -26.35 27.40 -10.51
C VAL A 155 -27.43 26.60 -11.25
N LEU A 156 -28.05 27.18 -12.29
CA LEU A 156 -29.11 26.57 -13.10
C LEU A 156 -28.59 25.87 -14.35
N ASP A 157 -27.28 25.94 -14.61
CA ASP A 157 -26.64 25.32 -15.78
C ASP A 157 -26.38 23.83 -15.55
N GLU A 158 -27.38 23.00 -15.73
CA GLU A 158 -27.31 21.52 -15.56
C GLU A 158 -26.33 20.83 -16.55
N THR A 159 -25.93 21.51 -17.62
CA THR A 159 -25.00 20.96 -18.63
C THR A 159 -23.54 21.28 -18.38
N GLY A 160 -23.27 22.22 -17.49
CA GLY A 160 -21.92 22.61 -17.07
C GLY A 160 -21.44 21.81 -15.86
N VAL A 161 -20.12 21.74 -15.70
CA VAL A 161 -19.47 21.15 -14.51
C VAL A 161 -19.45 22.19 -13.41
N SER A 162 -20.11 21.90 -12.28
CA SER A 162 -20.11 22.79 -11.12
C SER A 162 -18.75 22.78 -10.42
N MET A 163 -18.36 23.92 -9.82
CA MET A 163 -17.12 24.01 -9.04
C MET A 163 -17.14 23.08 -7.83
N THR A 164 -18.32 22.83 -7.24
CA THR A 164 -18.49 21.90 -6.11
C THR A 164 -18.28 20.45 -6.54
N GLU A 165 -18.83 20.05 -7.68
CA GLU A 165 -18.63 18.71 -8.25
C GLU A 165 -17.16 18.49 -8.59
N PHE A 166 -16.48 19.46 -9.20
CA PHE A 166 -15.04 19.41 -9.49
C PHE A 166 -14.22 19.27 -8.21
N LYS A 167 -14.50 20.09 -7.18
CA LYS A 167 -13.79 20.02 -5.89
C LYS A 167 -13.98 18.68 -5.20
N ASN A 168 -15.20 18.16 -5.16
CA ASN A 168 -15.49 16.87 -4.53
C ASN A 168 -14.80 15.71 -5.28
N ALA A 169 -14.83 15.69 -6.59
CA ALA A 169 -14.12 14.69 -7.39
C ALA A 169 -12.60 14.76 -7.19
N PHE A 170 -12.05 15.97 -7.04
CA PHE A 170 -10.63 16.17 -6.77
C PHE A 170 -10.25 15.65 -5.37
N ILE A 171 -11.05 15.94 -4.33
CA ILE A 171 -10.80 15.47 -2.96
C ILE A 171 -10.87 13.93 -2.90
N GLN A 172 -11.92 13.34 -3.49
CA GLN A 172 -12.05 11.87 -3.53
C GLN A 172 -10.94 11.22 -4.37
N GLY A 173 -10.54 11.86 -5.47
CA GLY A 173 -9.45 11.39 -6.32
C GLY A 173 -8.09 11.43 -5.65
N ASN A 174 -7.86 12.32 -4.69
CA ASN A 174 -6.58 12.41 -3.98
C ASN A 174 -6.26 11.15 -3.17
N LEU A 175 -7.24 10.52 -2.55
CA LEU A 175 -7.03 9.27 -1.80
C LEU A 175 -6.59 8.14 -2.74
N PHE A 176 -7.21 8.02 -3.90
CA PHE A 176 -6.79 7.07 -4.93
C PHE A 176 -5.40 7.43 -5.49
N ALA A 177 -5.19 8.71 -5.82
CA ALA A 177 -3.94 9.20 -6.40
C ALA A 177 -2.71 8.99 -5.49
N THR A 178 -2.91 9.05 -4.17
CA THR A 178 -1.85 8.76 -3.18
C THR A 178 -1.60 7.26 -2.98
N GLY A 179 -2.47 6.38 -3.49
CA GLY A 179 -2.42 4.94 -3.29
C GLY A 179 -2.81 4.48 -1.88
N LEU A 180 -3.28 5.40 -1.02
CA LEU A 180 -3.64 5.07 0.38
C LEU A 180 -5.00 4.39 0.51
N SER A 181 -5.89 4.54 -0.47
CA SER A 181 -7.21 3.90 -0.48
C SER A 181 -7.26 2.56 -1.21
N VAL A 182 -6.11 2.08 -1.72
CA VAL A 182 -6.06 0.79 -2.41
C VAL A 182 -6.28 -0.34 -1.40
N ASP A 183 -7.28 -1.18 -1.68
CA ASP A 183 -7.62 -2.38 -0.91
C ASP A 183 -7.49 -3.60 -1.82
N TYR A 184 -6.62 -4.53 -1.46
CA TYR A 184 -6.38 -5.74 -2.27
C TYR A 184 -7.41 -6.84 -2.01
N GLY A 185 -8.21 -6.73 -0.94
CA GLY A 185 -9.18 -7.75 -0.56
C GLY A 185 -8.52 -9.07 -0.13
N THR A 186 -9.36 -10.04 0.20
CA THR A 186 -8.94 -11.36 0.69
C THR A 186 -8.17 -12.16 -0.37
N SER A 187 -7.06 -12.76 0.04
CA SER A 187 -6.21 -13.61 -0.80
C SER A 187 -5.32 -14.50 0.08
N MET A 188 -4.41 -15.26 -0.48
CA MET A 188 -3.39 -15.96 0.33
C MET A 188 -2.42 -15.00 1.07
N LEU A 189 -2.36 -13.73 0.67
CA LEU A 189 -1.53 -12.68 1.29
C LEU A 189 -2.33 -11.70 2.16
N VAL A 190 -3.65 -11.83 2.19
CA VAL A 190 -4.58 -11.05 3.03
C VAL A 190 -5.59 -12.04 3.61
N ALA A 191 -5.50 -12.27 4.91
CA ALA A 191 -6.32 -13.25 5.61
C ALA A 191 -7.82 -12.91 5.56
N GLU A 192 -8.65 -13.91 5.73
CA GLU A 192 -10.11 -13.77 5.73
C GLU A 192 -10.59 -13.33 7.11
N GLU A 193 -11.53 -12.38 7.17
CA GLU A 193 -12.16 -11.97 8.40
C GLU A 193 -13.20 -13.03 8.83
N GLY A 194 -13.18 -13.44 10.09
CA GLY A 194 -14.15 -14.39 10.65
C GLY A 194 -13.74 -14.93 12.00
N SER A 195 -14.69 -15.57 12.67
CA SER A 195 -14.44 -16.41 13.85
C SER A 195 -14.17 -17.85 13.40
N ILE A 196 -13.27 -18.54 14.11
CA ILE A 196 -13.16 -19.98 14.01
C ILE A 196 -14.42 -20.53 14.67
N GLU A 197 -15.49 -20.78 13.90
CA GLU A 197 -16.59 -21.59 14.42
C GLU A 197 -16.06 -23.02 14.57
N GLU A 198 -15.96 -23.51 15.79
CA GLU A 198 -15.86 -24.94 16.06
C GLU A 198 -17.16 -25.56 15.57
N GLN A 199 -17.19 -26.01 14.33
CA GLN A 199 -18.26 -26.87 13.86
C GLN A 199 -18.15 -28.22 14.54
N GLY A 200 -18.88 -28.32 15.65
CA GLY A 200 -19.20 -29.62 16.24
C GLY A 200 -20.16 -30.38 15.37
N ASP A 201 -19.68 -31.07 14.38
CA ASP A 201 -20.28 -32.28 13.85
C ASP A 201 -19.26 -33.09 13.03
N GLY A 202 -19.13 -34.36 13.39
CA GLY A 202 -18.10 -35.29 12.94
C GLY A 202 -18.23 -35.76 11.50
N THR A 203 -18.19 -34.84 10.53
CA THR A 203 -18.10 -35.20 9.12
C THR A 203 -16.74 -34.80 8.58
N THR A 204 -15.88 -35.79 8.39
CA THR A 204 -14.59 -35.66 7.69
C THR A 204 -14.80 -35.12 6.29
N MET A 205 -14.62 -33.79 6.11
CA MET A 205 -14.42 -33.22 4.79
C MET A 205 -12.92 -33.14 4.49
N SER A 206 -12.58 -33.61 3.31
CA SER A 206 -11.26 -33.65 2.71
C SER A 206 -10.50 -32.34 2.87
N SER A 207 -9.22 -32.43 3.27
CA SER A 207 -8.13 -31.46 3.32
C SER A 207 -8.32 -30.17 2.48
N SER A 208 -9.14 -29.24 2.93
CA SER A 208 -8.95 -27.84 2.65
C SER A 208 -7.93 -27.34 3.69
N GLU A 209 -6.75 -26.93 3.27
CA GLU A 209 -5.77 -26.27 4.13
C GLU A 209 -6.51 -25.12 4.87
N SER A 210 -6.62 -25.22 6.19
CA SER A 210 -7.30 -24.22 7.01
C SER A 210 -6.57 -22.88 6.82
N LYS A 211 -7.31 -21.88 6.33
CA LYS A 211 -6.78 -20.52 6.10
C LYS A 211 -6.64 -19.80 7.45
N ALA A 212 -5.67 -18.91 7.55
CA ALA A 212 -5.57 -18.02 8.70
C ALA A 212 -6.82 -17.12 8.77
N VAL A 213 -7.44 -17.09 9.93
CA VAL A 213 -8.60 -16.24 10.23
C VAL A 213 -8.13 -15.03 11.01
N THR A 214 -8.55 -13.84 10.63
CA THR A 214 -8.12 -12.56 11.19
C THR A 214 -9.24 -11.91 12.00
N LYS A 215 -8.87 -11.06 12.98
CA LYS A 215 -9.75 -10.35 13.89
C LYS A 215 -9.62 -8.83 13.71
N GLN A 216 -10.34 -8.28 12.74
CA GLN A 216 -10.30 -6.85 12.40
C GLN A 216 -10.66 -5.94 13.59
N GLU A 217 -11.53 -6.40 14.48
CA GLU A 217 -12.00 -5.66 15.65
C GLU A 217 -10.90 -5.32 16.67
N LEU A 218 -9.77 -6.05 16.67
CA LEU A 218 -8.64 -5.80 17.55
C LEU A 218 -7.83 -4.55 17.18
N ALA A 219 -7.95 -4.10 15.93
CA ALA A 219 -7.25 -2.92 15.41
C ALA A 219 -8.16 -2.16 14.43
N LYS A 220 -9.15 -1.45 14.97
CA LYS A 220 -10.29 -0.89 14.21
C LYS A 220 -9.90 0.05 13.07
N ASN A 221 -8.76 0.73 13.19
CA ASN A 221 -8.28 1.70 12.22
C ASN A 221 -7.12 1.17 11.34
N ILE A 222 -6.71 -0.09 11.53
CA ILE A 222 -5.77 -0.81 10.67
C ILE A 222 -6.59 -1.75 9.80
N ARG A 223 -6.79 -1.40 8.52
CA ARG A 223 -7.64 -2.20 7.62
C ARG A 223 -6.85 -3.29 6.91
N LEU A 224 -7.38 -4.51 6.94
CA LEU A 224 -6.87 -5.62 6.13
C LEU A 224 -6.88 -5.26 4.65
N GLY A 225 -5.86 -5.74 3.92
CA GLY A 225 -5.72 -5.47 2.49
C GLY A 225 -5.34 -4.04 2.12
N MET A 226 -5.28 -3.13 3.09
CA MET A 226 -4.89 -1.74 2.90
C MET A 226 -3.49 -1.45 3.46
N ARG A 227 -2.92 -0.33 3.05
CA ARG A 227 -1.62 0.11 3.53
C ARG A 227 -1.68 0.45 5.01
N PHE A 228 -0.66 -0.01 5.77
CA PHE A 228 -0.53 0.24 7.20
C PHE A 228 -0.44 1.75 7.50
N PRO A 229 -1.30 2.32 8.37
CA PRO A 229 -1.26 3.74 8.73
C PRO A 229 -0.07 4.06 9.64
N SER A 230 0.29 5.34 9.73
CA SER A 230 1.43 5.80 10.51
C SER A 230 1.02 6.71 11.65
N PHE A 231 1.43 6.36 12.87
CA PHE A 231 1.37 7.23 14.04
C PHE A 231 2.75 7.38 14.66
N LYS A 232 2.96 8.41 15.47
CA LYS A 232 4.24 8.61 16.16
C LYS A 232 4.36 7.68 17.36
N VAL A 233 5.54 7.10 17.51
CA VAL A 233 5.98 6.29 18.64
C VAL A 233 7.37 6.72 19.07
N LEU A 234 7.79 6.40 20.28
CA LEU A 234 9.15 6.64 20.75
C LEU A 234 9.96 5.35 20.72
N ASN A 235 11.20 5.43 20.32
CA ASN A 235 12.12 4.31 20.53
C ASN A 235 12.32 4.10 22.05
N GLN A 236 12.24 2.83 22.51
CA GLN A 236 12.34 2.53 23.93
C GLN A 236 13.71 2.90 24.51
N ALA A 237 14.79 2.68 23.76
CA ALA A 237 16.15 2.87 24.25
C ALA A 237 16.53 4.36 24.37
N ASP A 238 16.26 5.19 23.36
CA ASP A 238 16.78 6.56 23.28
C ASP A 238 15.69 7.66 23.31
N ALA A 239 14.41 7.30 23.42
CA ALA A 239 13.25 8.20 23.42
C ALA A 239 13.09 9.03 22.13
N ARG A 240 13.76 8.68 21.04
CA ARG A 240 13.61 9.37 19.76
C ARG A 240 12.25 9.11 19.17
N PRO A 241 11.49 10.17 18.78
CA PRO A 241 10.20 10.02 18.12
C PRO A 241 10.40 9.58 16.66
N TRP A 242 9.54 8.68 16.21
CA TRP A 242 9.47 8.16 14.85
C TRP A 242 8.04 8.14 14.36
N HIS A 243 7.80 8.49 13.11
CA HIS A 243 6.62 8.01 12.41
C HIS A 243 6.80 6.50 12.18
N PHE A 244 5.93 5.69 12.76
CA PHE A 244 6.15 4.24 12.80
C PHE A 244 6.33 3.61 11.41
N GLN A 245 5.67 4.16 10.39
CA GLN A 245 5.84 3.72 9.00
C GLN A 245 7.29 3.83 8.49
N GLU A 246 8.11 4.75 9.00
CA GLU A 246 9.52 4.87 8.64
C GLU A 246 10.35 3.65 9.07
N ARG A 247 9.80 2.86 10.01
CA ARG A 247 10.43 1.62 10.48
C ARG A 247 10.08 0.42 9.59
N LEU A 248 9.07 0.54 8.74
CA LEU A 248 8.69 -0.48 7.76
C LEU A 248 9.53 -0.33 6.49
N LYS A 249 10.80 -0.73 6.56
CA LYS A 249 11.75 -0.59 5.45
C LYS A 249 11.35 -1.42 4.23
N SER A 250 11.65 -0.89 3.03
CA SER A 250 11.42 -1.58 1.76
C SER A 250 12.59 -2.52 1.45
N ASP A 251 12.72 -3.60 2.20
CA ASP A 251 13.84 -4.55 2.15
C ASP A 251 13.41 -5.99 1.79
N GLY A 252 12.15 -6.16 1.40
CA GLY A 252 11.59 -7.45 1.01
C GLY A 252 11.13 -8.33 2.18
N ARG A 253 11.26 -7.88 3.44
CA ARG A 253 10.85 -8.64 4.62
C ARG A 253 9.37 -8.36 4.96
N PHE A 254 8.68 -9.39 5.47
CA PHE A 254 7.45 -9.21 6.22
C PHE A 254 7.74 -8.52 7.55
N ARG A 255 6.75 -7.79 8.08
CA ARG A 255 6.83 -7.26 9.44
C ARG A 255 5.80 -7.94 10.31
N LEU A 256 6.28 -8.54 11.40
CA LEU A 256 5.46 -8.99 12.51
C LEU A 256 5.47 -7.87 13.55
N ILE A 257 4.37 -7.14 13.63
CA ILE A 257 4.24 -5.98 14.53
C ILE A 257 3.46 -6.43 15.75
N LEU A 258 4.12 -6.44 16.92
CA LEU A 258 3.52 -6.76 18.20
C LEU A 258 3.13 -5.46 18.91
N PHE A 259 1.84 -5.19 19.00
CA PHE A 259 1.32 -4.21 19.94
C PHE A 259 1.20 -4.89 21.29
N ALA A 260 2.26 -4.81 22.09
CA ALA A 260 2.45 -5.62 23.28
C ALA A 260 1.55 -5.21 24.46
N GLY A 261 0.78 -4.11 24.35
CA GLY A 261 -0.07 -3.62 25.43
C GLY A 261 0.71 -3.11 26.64
N ASN A 262 0.08 -3.14 27.81
CA ASN A 262 0.71 -2.72 29.05
C ASN A 262 1.55 -3.86 29.67
N VAL A 263 2.81 -3.94 29.29
CA VAL A 263 3.76 -4.99 29.76
C VAL A 263 4.09 -4.92 31.25
N LEU A 264 3.69 -3.86 31.97
CA LEU A 264 3.81 -3.80 33.44
C LEU A 264 2.68 -4.57 34.15
N SER A 265 1.60 -4.92 33.44
CA SER A 265 0.60 -5.85 33.96
C SER A 265 1.17 -7.27 33.91
N PRO A 266 1.20 -8.00 35.05
CA PRO A 266 1.71 -9.37 35.07
C PRO A 266 0.99 -10.31 34.09
N GLU A 267 -0.32 -10.14 33.93
CA GLU A 267 -1.14 -10.91 32.99
C GLU A 267 -0.74 -10.65 31.56
N GLN A 268 -0.55 -9.38 31.17
CA GLN A 268 -0.15 -9.02 29.82
C GLN A 268 1.30 -9.42 29.53
N LYS A 269 2.18 -9.26 30.51
CA LYS A 269 3.57 -9.73 30.41
C LYS A 269 3.61 -11.23 30.13
N ALA A 270 2.84 -12.04 30.86
CA ALA A 270 2.76 -13.48 30.64
C ALA A 270 2.27 -13.82 29.21
N ARG A 271 1.26 -13.11 28.68
CA ARG A 271 0.80 -13.29 27.30
C ARG A 271 1.88 -12.99 26.27
N VAL A 272 2.61 -11.89 26.46
CA VAL A 272 3.73 -11.51 25.56
C VAL A 272 4.84 -12.56 25.62
N ASP A 273 5.19 -13.04 26.82
CA ASP A 273 6.23 -14.07 27.01
C ASP A 273 5.83 -15.39 26.34
N ASP A 274 4.59 -15.84 26.51
CA ASP A 274 4.06 -17.06 25.88
C ASP A 274 4.04 -16.95 24.36
N PHE A 275 3.60 -15.80 23.82
CA PHE A 275 3.61 -15.54 22.39
C PHE A 275 5.04 -15.58 21.83
N CYS A 276 5.99 -14.95 22.49
CA CYS A 276 7.41 -14.92 22.11
C CYS A 276 8.08 -16.29 22.24
N ALA A 277 7.68 -17.10 23.21
CA ALA A 277 8.14 -18.49 23.32
C ALA A 277 7.65 -19.32 22.12
N GLY A 278 6.42 -19.12 21.67
CA GLY A 278 5.89 -19.69 20.42
C GLY A 278 6.75 -19.31 19.19
N LEU A 279 7.07 -18.01 19.03
CA LEU A 279 7.94 -17.53 17.93
C LEU A 279 9.31 -18.24 17.94
N SER A 280 9.94 -18.31 19.10
CA SER A 280 11.30 -18.85 19.25
C SER A 280 11.35 -20.37 19.05
N SER A 281 10.25 -21.08 19.32
CA SER A 281 10.15 -22.53 19.22
C SER A 281 9.62 -23.05 17.88
N SER A 282 9.00 -22.20 17.07
CA SER A 282 8.43 -22.60 15.77
C SER A 282 9.50 -23.07 14.79
N SER A 283 9.36 -24.30 14.34
CA SER A 283 10.23 -24.86 13.30
C SER A 283 10.07 -24.17 11.95
N LEU A 284 8.87 -23.63 11.68
CA LEU A 284 8.56 -22.88 10.46
C LEU A 284 9.15 -21.46 10.50
N LEU A 285 8.92 -20.71 11.60
CA LEU A 285 9.24 -19.27 11.62
C LEU A 285 10.69 -18.99 12.02
N LYS A 286 11.24 -19.76 12.96
CA LYS A 286 12.59 -19.54 13.48
C LYS A 286 13.67 -19.36 12.41
N PRO A 287 13.72 -20.13 11.30
CA PRO A 287 14.70 -19.91 10.23
C PRO A 287 14.52 -18.60 9.47
N HIS A 288 13.34 -17.99 9.53
CA HIS A 288 12.98 -16.78 8.80
C HIS A 288 13.05 -15.51 9.65
N LEU A 289 13.13 -15.63 10.99
CA LEU A 289 13.22 -14.47 11.87
C LEU A 289 14.46 -13.64 11.53
N TYR A 290 14.31 -12.33 11.50
CA TYR A 290 15.29 -11.29 11.19
C TYR A 290 15.86 -11.32 9.76
N THR A 291 15.65 -12.41 9.00
CA THR A 291 16.08 -12.53 7.59
C THR A 291 14.95 -12.23 6.63
N ASN A 292 13.79 -12.84 6.78
CA ASN A 292 12.61 -12.69 5.93
C ASN A 292 11.40 -12.11 6.69
N ILE A 293 11.41 -12.22 8.03
CA ILE A 293 10.42 -11.69 8.94
C ILE A 293 11.16 -10.79 9.93
N ASP A 294 10.81 -9.53 9.97
CA ASP A 294 11.31 -8.55 10.93
C ASP A 294 10.29 -8.36 12.03
N ILE A 295 10.73 -8.28 13.29
CA ILE A 295 9.85 -8.12 14.44
C ILE A 295 9.96 -6.69 14.93
N LEU A 296 8.83 -6.01 15.04
CA LEU A 296 8.74 -4.67 15.61
C LEU A 296 7.73 -4.70 16.75
N THR A 297 8.07 -4.10 17.87
CA THR A 297 7.21 -4.08 19.06
C THR A 297 6.84 -2.66 19.42
N VAL A 298 5.56 -2.44 19.77
CA VAL A 298 5.07 -1.19 20.35
C VAL A 298 4.34 -1.54 21.65
N HIS A 299 4.76 -0.98 22.78
CA HIS A 299 4.06 -1.16 24.05
C HIS A 299 3.42 0.13 24.54
N SER A 300 2.50 0.05 25.50
CA SER A 300 1.74 1.18 26.04
C SER A 300 2.11 1.53 27.50
N ALA A 301 3.01 0.77 28.12
CA ALA A 301 3.54 1.11 29.43
C ALA A 301 4.43 2.35 29.34
N ARG A 302 4.55 3.12 30.43
CA ARG A 302 5.43 4.30 30.43
C ARG A 302 6.88 3.90 30.15
N ARG A 303 7.54 4.64 29.27
CA ARG A 303 8.93 4.35 28.88
C ARG A 303 9.90 4.25 30.05
N VAL A 304 9.76 5.16 31.02
CA VAL A 304 10.66 5.26 32.17
C VAL A 304 10.47 4.16 33.21
N ASP A 305 9.35 3.44 33.16
CA ASP A 305 9.01 2.37 34.09
C ASP A 305 9.34 0.97 33.51
N THR A 306 9.93 0.92 32.28
CA THR A 306 10.28 -0.33 31.59
C THR A 306 11.74 -0.33 31.16
N GLU A 307 12.39 -1.50 31.32
CA GLU A 307 13.80 -1.74 30.94
C GLU A 307 13.86 -2.68 29.73
N LEU A 308 14.45 -2.23 28.61
CA LEU A 308 14.48 -2.98 27.35
C LEU A 308 15.00 -4.42 27.53
N LEU A 309 16.14 -4.61 28.14
CA LEU A 309 16.82 -5.90 28.24
C LEU A 309 16.28 -6.80 29.37
N LYS A 310 15.37 -6.30 30.20
CA LYS A 310 14.81 -7.04 31.34
C LYS A 310 13.34 -7.39 31.15
N ASP A 311 12.57 -6.44 30.65
CA ASP A 311 11.11 -6.56 30.62
C ASP A 311 10.57 -7.13 29.30
N PHE A 312 11.44 -7.22 28.26
CA PHE A 312 11.07 -7.77 26.94
C PHE A 312 11.87 -9.04 26.65
N PRO A 313 11.25 -10.09 26.07
CA PRO A 313 11.95 -11.29 25.60
C PRO A 313 13.01 -10.99 24.52
N ASP A 314 14.13 -11.70 24.55
CA ASP A 314 15.25 -11.52 23.63
C ASP A 314 14.86 -11.58 22.13
N VAL A 315 13.81 -12.32 21.78
CA VAL A 315 13.30 -12.39 20.40
C VAL A 315 12.77 -11.05 19.88
N LEU A 316 12.46 -10.09 20.76
CA LEU A 316 11.99 -8.75 20.39
C LEU A 316 13.15 -7.76 20.21
N HIS A 317 14.33 -8.06 20.73
CA HIS A 317 15.54 -7.24 20.63
C HIS A 317 16.78 -8.14 20.56
N PRO A 318 16.98 -8.90 19.47
CA PRO A 318 17.97 -9.98 19.41
C PRO A 318 19.39 -9.48 19.63
N PHE A 319 20.22 -10.38 20.19
CA PHE A 319 21.66 -10.14 20.30
C PHE A 319 22.40 -10.65 19.06
N ASP A 320 23.22 -9.80 18.46
CA ASP A 320 24.13 -10.15 17.39
C ASP A 320 25.58 -10.08 17.90
N PRO A 321 26.41 -11.10 17.67
CA PRO A 321 27.79 -11.12 18.19
C PRO A 321 28.70 -9.98 17.70
N HIS A 322 28.37 -9.34 16.57
CA HIS A 322 29.16 -8.26 15.98
C HIS A 322 28.63 -6.87 16.35
N THR A 323 27.30 -6.73 16.48
CA THR A 323 26.66 -5.41 16.69
C THR A 323 26.04 -5.24 18.09
N GLY A 324 25.96 -6.30 18.87
CA GLY A 324 25.35 -6.30 20.22
C GLY A 324 23.83 -6.44 20.18
N TRP A 325 23.17 -5.94 21.21
CA TRP A 325 21.72 -5.95 21.32
C TRP A 325 21.05 -5.01 20.32
N ASP A 326 19.91 -5.42 19.78
CA ASP A 326 19.07 -4.55 18.96
C ASP A 326 18.29 -3.56 19.83
N TYR A 327 18.67 -2.29 19.76
CA TYR A 327 18.02 -1.17 20.43
C TYR A 327 16.94 -0.46 19.56
N ASN A 328 16.64 -1.01 18.36
CA ASN A 328 15.84 -0.32 17.36
C ASN A 328 14.51 -1.01 17.02
N SER A 329 14.18 -2.13 17.66
CA SER A 329 12.97 -2.91 17.35
C SER A 329 11.85 -2.75 18.36
N VAL A 330 12.10 -2.13 19.53
CA VAL A 330 11.09 -1.89 20.57
C VAL A 330 10.78 -0.40 20.69
N TYR A 331 9.51 -0.08 20.65
CA TYR A 331 8.95 1.27 20.68
C TYR A 331 7.88 1.36 21.78
N VAL A 332 7.57 2.58 22.17
CA VAL A 332 6.54 2.88 23.18
C VAL A 332 5.60 3.98 22.66
N ASP A 333 4.31 3.85 22.98
CA ASP A 333 3.31 4.90 22.82
C ASP A 333 3.30 5.78 24.08
N ASP A 334 4.22 6.74 24.15
CA ASP A 334 4.41 7.64 25.30
C ASP A 334 4.67 9.07 24.83
N VAL A 335 4.74 10.00 25.77
CA VAL A 335 4.95 11.43 25.53
C VAL A 335 6.40 11.71 25.13
N SER A 336 6.58 12.32 23.95
CA SER A 336 7.86 12.90 23.55
C SER A 336 8.11 14.23 24.26
N HIS A 337 9.35 14.50 24.62
CA HIS A 337 9.74 15.75 25.27
C HIS A 337 9.44 16.99 24.40
N HIS A 338 9.60 16.89 23.09
CA HIS A 338 9.44 18.03 22.18
C HIS A 338 8.21 17.97 21.29
N GLU A 339 7.68 16.77 21.00
CA GLU A 339 6.67 16.57 19.96
C GLU A 339 5.30 16.12 20.51
N GLY A 340 5.14 16.05 21.85
CA GLY A 340 3.91 15.61 22.49
C GLY A 340 3.68 14.10 22.38
N HIS A 341 2.45 13.65 22.59
CA HIS A 341 2.04 12.25 22.54
C HIS A 341 1.53 11.90 21.15
N GLY A 342 2.03 10.80 20.58
CA GLY A 342 1.59 10.30 19.27
C GLY A 342 0.23 9.61 19.29
N GLU A 343 -0.22 9.16 20.48
CA GLU A 343 -1.48 8.43 20.72
C GLU A 343 -1.65 7.24 19.74
N ALA A 344 -0.58 6.47 19.53
CA ALA A 344 -0.53 5.43 18.50
C ALA A 344 -1.59 4.35 18.73
N TYR A 345 -1.74 3.82 19.94
CA TYR A 345 -2.76 2.82 20.25
C TYR A 345 -4.18 3.32 19.95
N LYS A 346 -4.50 4.54 20.36
CA LYS A 346 -5.78 5.18 20.07
C LYS A 346 -5.96 5.40 18.56
N GLY A 347 -4.91 5.88 17.89
CA GLY A 347 -4.91 6.12 16.46
C GLY A 347 -5.13 4.86 15.64
N TYR A 348 -4.50 3.75 16.03
CA TYR A 348 -4.69 2.43 15.43
C TYR A 348 -6.02 1.77 15.83
N GLY A 349 -6.68 2.25 16.88
CA GLY A 349 -7.91 1.65 17.43
C GLY A 349 -7.65 0.32 18.14
N ILE A 350 -6.51 0.21 18.84
CA ILE A 350 -6.04 -0.96 19.57
C ILE A 350 -6.24 -0.74 21.07
N ASP A 351 -6.65 -1.78 21.80
CA ASP A 351 -6.71 -1.73 23.26
C ASP A 351 -5.30 -1.65 23.87
N ALA A 352 -5.04 -0.59 24.64
CA ALA A 352 -3.73 -0.33 25.22
C ALA A 352 -3.34 -1.30 26.36
N GLN A 353 -4.27 -2.10 26.89
CA GLN A 353 -3.97 -3.09 27.92
C GLN A 353 -3.58 -4.43 27.31
N THR A 354 -4.34 -4.88 26.32
CA THR A 354 -4.20 -6.23 25.75
C THR A 354 -3.42 -6.28 24.44
N GLY A 355 -3.40 -5.19 23.69
CA GLY A 355 -2.70 -5.14 22.41
C GLY A 355 -3.22 -6.11 21.35
N CYS A 356 -2.42 -6.34 20.31
CA CYS A 356 -2.69 -7.30 19.24
C CYS A 356 -1.42 -7.55 18.41
N VAL A 357 -1.45 -8.53 17.53
CA VAL A 357 -0.40 -8.75 16.53
C VAL A 357 -0.90 -8.39 15.14
N VAL A 358 -0.05 -7.74 14.34
CA VAL A 358 -0.33 -7.36 12.95
C VAL A 358 0.79 -7.86 12.07
N ILE A 359 0.46 -8.51 10.95
CA ILE A 359 1.43 -8.84 9.90
C ILE A 359 1.26 -7.85 8.76
N THR A 360 2.35 -7.17 8.40
CA THR A 360 2.41 -6.43 7.14
C THR A 360 3.31 -7.14 6.14
N ARG A 361 2.88 -7.10 4.90
CA ARG A 361 3.61 -7.59 3.74
C ARG A 361 4.83 -6.70 3.46
N PRO A 362 5.80 -7.14 2.62
CA PRO A 362 6.93 -6.31 2.22
C PRO A 362 6.58 -4.96 1.59
N ASP A 363 5.40 -4.86 0.99
CA ASP A 363 4.84 -3.63 0.41
C ASP A 363 4.01 -2.79 1.40
N GLN A 364 4.09 -3.11 2.70
CA GLN A 364 3.41 -2.42 3.82
C GLN A 364 1.89 -2.56 3.82
N TYR A 365 1.31 -3.48 3.05
CA TYR A 365 -0.11 -3.80 3.14
C TYR A 365 -0.36 -4.80 4.27
N VAL A 366 -1.48 -4.62 4.96
CA VAL A 366 -1.86 -5.45 6.11
C VAL A 366 -2.35 -6.80 5.62
N GLY A 367 -1.69 -7.88 6.06
CA GLY A 367 -2.03 -9.24 5.69
C GLY A 367 -2.83 -9.99 6.75
N PHE A 368 -2.63 -9.66 8.04
CA PHE A 368 -3.26 -10.38 9.15
C PHE A 368 -3.31 -9.53 10.41
N ILE A 369 -4.33 -9.73 11.23
CA ILE A 369 -4.48 -9.17 12.59
C ILE A 369 -4.95 -10.29 13.51
N GLY A 370 -4.30 -10.46 14.66
CA GLY A 370 -4.64 -11.50 15.65
C GLY A 370 -4.47 -11.03 17.09
N SER A 371 -4.96 -11.83 18.03
CA SER A 371 -4.80 -11.57 19.46
C SER A 371 -3.37 -11.88 19.95
N MET A 372 -3.01 -11.35 21.11
CA MET A 372 -1.71 -11.62 21.76
C MET A 372 -1.86 -12.82 22.70
N ASP A 373 -2.23 -13.98 22.15
CA ASP A 373 -2.44 -15.24 22.86
C ASP A 373 -2.18 -16.44 21.96
N LYS A 374 -2.50 -17.65 22.44
CA LYS A 374 -2.30 -18.90 21.69
C LYS A 374 -3.07 -18.94 20.37
N GLU A 375 -4.27 -18.37 20.32
CA GLU A 375 -5.08 -18.33 19.08
C GLU A 375 -4.41 -17.43 18.04
N GLY A 376 -4.02 -16.20 18.45
CA GLY A 376 -3.31 -15.28 17.57
C GLY A 376 -1.96 -15.84 17.09
N TRP A 377 -1.23 -16.54 17.97
CA TRP A 377 -0.02 -17.27 17.60
C TRP A 377 -0.30 -18.32 16.50
N THR A 378 -1.32 -19.14 16.69
CA THR A 378 -1.72 -20.14 15.69
C THR A 378 -2.07 -19.48 14.36
N GLY A 379 -2.78 -18.35 14.41
CA GLY A 379 -3.11 -17.56 13.21
C GLY A 379 -1.86 -17.04 12.46
N VAL A 380 -0.87 -16.53 13.20
CA VAL A 380 0.43 -16.10 12.63
C VAL A 380 1.13 -17.26 11.93
N GLU A 381 1.23 -18.42 12.59
CA GLU A 381 1.88 -19.61 12.02
C GLU A 381 1.14 -20.10 10.77
N MET A 382 -0.18 -20.15 10.80
CA MET A 382 -1.01 -20.53 9.66
C MET A 382 -0.85 -19.55 8.48
N TYR A 383 -0.80 -18.24 8.75
CA TYR A 383 -0.57 -17.24 7.71
C TYR A 383 0.76 -17.51 6.99
N PHE A 384 1.85 -17.65 7.73
CA PHE A 384 3.17 -17.89 7.13
C PHE A 384 3.29 -19.28 6.51
N LYS A 385 2.63 -20.31 7.06
CA LYS A 385 2.52 -21.63 6.42
C LYS A 385 1.85 -21.57 5.04
N GLY A 386 0.90 -20.67 4.85
CA GLY A 386 0.29 -20.40 3.54
C GLY A 386 1.24 -19.72 2.55
N VAL A 387 2.22 -18.96 3.01
CA VAL A 387 3.07 -18.06 2.20
C VAL A 387 4.48 -18.63 1.99
N LEU A 388 5.13 -19.10 3.07
CA LEU A 388 6.53 -19.53 3.03
C LEU A 388 6.66 -20.98 2.56
N VAL A 389 7.83 -21.29 1.99
CA VAL A 389 8.24 -22.67 1.71
C VAL A 389 8.69 -23.29 3.03
N CYS A 390 8.15 -24.47 3.38
CA CYS A 390 8.50 -25.23 4.58
C CYS A 390 9.78 -26.03 4.35
#